data_a001d94fdfa2034176305544373cb3b9
#
_entry.id   a001d94fdfa2034176305544373cb3b9
#
_cell.length_a   1.000
_cell.length_b   1.000
_cell.length_c   1.000
_cell.angle_alpha   90.00
_cell.angle_beta   90.00
_cell.angle_gamma   90.00
#
_symmetry.space_group_name_H-M   'P 1'
#
loop_
_entity.id
_entity.type
_entity.pdbx_description
1 polymer ?
#
loop_
_entity_poly.entity_id
_entity_poly.type
_entity_poly.pdbx_seq_one_letter_code
_entity_poly.pdbx_strand_id
1 'polypeptide(L)'
;MNKSEMSRVVFGAKPLTIEDVVALAERRATPALNPDPAFMARIQRGADFLDRLLAEEGVIYGVTTGYGDSVTRPVPTELVPELPLHLTRFHGCGLGADLELDAARAVLATRLCSLTQGVSGVSPALLERLCWLLEQDLVPRIPEEGSVGASGDLTPLSYVAAVLVGERELHHDGVLRPAAEVYRELGITPLTLRPKEGLALMNGTSVMTALACLAYARTEYLMRLATRITALVSIAMGGNAFHFDERLFAAKPHPGMQGVAAWLREDLVAGELPRHSDRLQDRYSLRCAPHVIGVVADSLPWWRQLIENELNSANDNPLIDGEEEHVMHGGHFYGGHIAMAMDSMKAAVANLADLLDRQLAQLVDSKFNGGLPSNLSGAPVGRQMINHGFKAVQIGVSAWTAEALKQTMPASVFSRSTECHNQDKVSMGTIAARDALRVLTLSEQVAAACLLAAVQGVELRLARPTPFTRPLGSALAAMVAEVRAEFAPLLEDRGLEPELRALIARIRQRHYPLYQDSSL
;
A
#
# COMPACT_ATOMS: atom_id res chain seq x y z
N MET A 1 -5.62 17.58 -14.53
CA MET A 1 -6.22 18.50 -13.52
C MET A 1 -5.31 19.72 -13.37
N ASN A 2 -5.89 20.89 -13.29
CA ASN A 2 -5.12 22.13 -13.08
C ASN A 2 -4.67 22.16 -11.59
N LYS A 3 -3.41 22.53 -11.29
CA LYS A 3 -2.90 22.57 -9.90
C LYS A 3 -3.79 23.38 -8.93
N SER A 4 -4.60 24.30 -9.44
CA SER A 4 -5.53 25.14 -8.65
C SER A 4 -6.80 24.42 -8.16
N GLU A 5 -7.10 23.21 -8.66
CA GLU A 5 -8.29 22.43 -8.29
C GLU A 5 -7.94 21.20 -7.39
N MET A 6 -6.64 20.98 -7.12
CA MET A 6 -6.19 19.88 -6.29
C MET A 6 -6.40 20.18 -4.81
N SER A 7 -6.80 19.18 -4.03
CA SER A 7 -6.84 19.28 -2.57
C SER A 7 -5.45 19.57 -2.01
N ARG A 8 -5.41 20.25 -0.85
CA ARG A 8 -4.16 20.62 -0.20
C ARG A 8 -3.97 19.85 1.10
N VAL A 9 -2.86 19.15 1.23
CA VAL A 9 -2.46 18.47 2.47
C VAL A 9 -1.49 19.38 3.23
N VAL A 10 -1.89 19.79 4.44
CA VAL A 10 -1.14 20.75 5.26
C VAL A 10 -0.45 20.03 6.40
N PHE A 11 0.85 19.85 6.29
CA PHE A 11 1.70 19.21 7.29
C PHE A 11 1.83 20.07 8.56
N GLY A 12 1.70 19.46 9.73
CA GLY A 12 1.80 20.13 11.02
C GLY A 12 0.54 20.90 11.45
N ALA A 13 -0.56 20.86 10.67
CA ALA A 13 -1.83 21.47 11.06
C ALA A 13 -2.76 20.48 11.80
N LYS A 14 -2.81 19.25 11.35
CA LYS A 14 -3.57 18.14 11.94
C LYS A 14 -2.87 16.81 11.64
N PRO A 15 -3.21 15.74 12.37
CA PRO A 15 -2.75 14.40 11.99
C PRO A 15 -3.14 14.07 10.55
N LEU A 16 -2.22 13.47 9.80
CA LEU A 16 -2.48 12.98 8.44
C LEU A 16 -3.18 11.63 8.48
N THR A 17 -3.97 11.37 7.46
CA THR A 17 -4.60 10.08 7.21
C THR A 17 -3.82 9.29 6.15
N ILE A 18 -4.13 8.00 6.03
CA ILE A 18 -3.62 7.17 4.93
C ILE A 18 -4.00 7.79 3.57
N GLU A 19 -5.23 8.31 3.45
CA GLU A 19 -5.75 8.93 2.23
C GLU A 19 -4.96 10.18 1.83
N ASP A 20 -4.51 10.98 2.81
CA ASP A 20 -3.65 12.15 2.56
C ASP A 20 -2.31 11.72 1.93
N VAL A 21 -1.67 10.67 2.47
CA VAL A 21 -0.42 10.13 1.94
C VAL A 21 -0.62 9.58 0.53
N VAL A 22 -1.67 8.79 0.32
CA VAL A 22 -2.00 8.21 -0.99
C VAL A 22 -2.32 9.30 -2.02
N ALA A 23 -3.05 10.35 -1.63
CA ALA A 23 -3.36 11.47 -2.52
C ALA A 23 -2.10 12.23 -2.96
N LEU A 24 -1.13 12.44 -2.07
CA LEU A 24 0.18 13.02 -2.39
C LEU A 24 1.00 12.10 -3.31
N ALA A 25 1.05 10.80 -3.00
CA ALA A 25 1.76 9.80 -3.78
C ALA A 25 1.26 9.73 -5.23
N GLU A 26 -0.04 9.79 -5.43
CA GLU A 26 -0.73 9.76 -6.72
C GLU A 26 -0.85 11.14 -7.39
N ARG A 27 -0.31 12.19 -6.79
CA ARG A 27 -0.39 13.58 -7.29
C ARG A 27 -1.83 14.10 -7.45
N ARG A 28 -2.73 13.65 -6.57
CA ARG A 28 -4.11 14.15 -6.47
C ARG A 28 -4.27 15.27 -5.44
N ALA A 29 -3.23 15.49 -4.63
CA ALA A 29 -3.15 16.59 -3.67
C ALA A 29 -1.80 17.29 -3.80
N THR A 30 -1.74 18.56 -3.33
CA THR A 30 -0.51 19.34 -3.22
C THR A 30 -0.07 19.44 -1.76
N PRO A 31 1.24 19.35 -1.45
CA PRO A 31 1.74 19.52 -0.10
C PRO A 31 1.81 21.00 0.30
N ALA A 32 1.69 21.28 1.59
CA ALA A 32 2.01 22.56 2.17
C ALA A 32 2.40 22.41 3.64
N LEU A 33 3.23 23.30 4.15
CA LEU A 33 3.48 23.41 5.59
C LEU A 33 2.41 24.28 6.24
N ASN A 34 2.17 24.02 7.54
CA ASN A 34 1.29 24.86 8.35
C ASN A 34 1.79 26.32 8.32
N PRO A 35 0.97 27.27 7.86
CA PRO A 35 1.37 28.69 7.76
C PRO A 35 1.38 29.40 9.11
N ASP A 36 0.94 28.77 10.21
CA ASP A 36 0.94 29.36 11.54
C ASP A 36 2.38 29.67 11.99
N PRO A 37 2.73 30.94 12.28
CA PRO A 37 4.05 31.29 12.81
C PRO A 37 4.43 30.53 14.09
N ALA A 38 3.46 30.16 14.91
CA ALA A 38 3.70 29.39 16.14
C ALA A 38 4.21 27.97 15.82
N PHE A 39 3.75 27.36 14.72
CA PHE A 39 4.26 26.08 14.25
C PHE A 39 5.75 26.18 13.90
N MET A 40 6.13 27.13 13.05
CA MET A 40 7.53 27.30 12.64
C MET A 40 8.43 27.70 13.82
N ALA A 41 7.92 28.54 14.74
CA ALA A 41 8.64 28.90 15.96
C ALA A 41 8.90 27.68 16.87
N ARG A 42 7.96 26.74 16.94
CA ARG A 42 8.14 25.47 17.69
C ARG A 42 9.25 24.62 17.06
N ILE A 43 9.26 24.47 15.74
CA ILE A 43 10.33 23.74 15.02
C ILE A 43 11.68 24.41 15.30
N GLN A 44 11.76 25.74 15.16
CA GLN A 44 12.98 26.51 15.36
C GLN A 44 13.53 26.38 16.80
N ARG A 45 12.67 26.37 17.82
CA ARG A 45 13.11 26.21 19.21
C ARG A 45 13.91 24.92 19.45
N GLY A 46 13.49 23.79 18.83
CA GLY A 46 14.23 22.53 18.93
C GLY A 46 15.64 22.64 18.32
N ALA A 47 15.75 23.32 17.18
CA ALA A 47 17.04 23.57 16.54
C ALA A 47 17.93 24.53 17.35
N ASP A 48 17.35 25.60 17.90
CA ASP A 48 18.08 26.57 18.73
C ASP A 48 18.56 25.96 20.05
N PHE A 49 17.76 25.10 20.67
CA PHE A 49 18.16 24.37 21.86
C PHE A 49 19.36 23.46 21.57
N LEU A 50 19.32 22.73 20.45
CA LEU A 50 20.44 21.88 20.04
C LEU A 50 21.73 22.68 19.83
N ASP A 51 21.66 23.86 19.19
CA ASP A 51 22.82 24.74 18.99
C ASP A 51 23.42 25.24 20.31
N ARG A 52 22.56 25.62 21.25
CA ARG A 52 23.03 26.02 22.59
C ARG A 52 23.72 24.86 23.29
N LEU A 53 23.11 23.69 23.26
CA LEU A 53 23.66 22.50 23.90
C LEU A 53 25.01 22.07 23.30
N LEU A 54 25.18 22.23 21.99
CA LEU A 54 26.47 21.99 21.31
C LEU A 54 27.54 23.03 21.74
N ALA A 55 27.15 24.30 21.90
CA ALA A 55 28.06 25.34 22.38
C ALA A 55 28.50 25.15 23.85
N GLU A 56 27.68 24.47 24.67
CA GLU A 56 27.95 24.15 26.08
C GLU A 56 28.68 22.80 26.27
N GLU A 57 29.20 22.20 25.18
CA GLU A 57 29.90 20.90 25.20
C GLU A 57 29.03 19.72 25.69
N GLY A 58 27.72 19.76 25.41
CA GLY A 58 26.79 18.71 25.75
C GLY A 58 27.07 17.40 25.02
N VAL A 59 26.80 16.26 25.68
CA VAL A 59 26.93 14.94 25.08
C VAL A 59 25.60 14.54 24.45
N ILE A 60 25.57 14.41 23.11
CA ILE A 60 24.39 14.07 22.33
C ILE A 60 24.72 12.91 21.39
N TYR A 61 23.96 11.82 21.49
CA TYR A 61 24.15 10.65 20.63
C TYR A 61 24.10 11.01 19.14
N GLY A 62 25.12 10.56 18.41
CA GLY A 62 25.20 10.74 16.95
C GLY A 62 25.35 12.21 16.51
N VAL A 63 25.67 13.10 17.43
CA VAL A 63 26.00 14.51 17.20
C VAL A 63 27.39 14.80 17.73
N THR A 64 27.62 14.61 19.03
CA THR A 64 28.95 14.72 19.66
C THR A 64 29.57 13.35 19.96
N THR A 65 28.89 12.28 19.59
CA THR A 65 29.38 10.89 19.64
C THR A 65 29.29 10.23 18.28
N GLY A 66 30.00 9.11 18.09
CA GLY A 66 29.77 8.23 16.94
C GLY A 66 28.37 7.62 16.96
N TYR A 67 28.00 6.98 15.86
CA TYR A 67 26.72 6.28 15.69
C TYR A 67 26.82 4.83 16.19
N GLY A 68 25.70 4.26 16.64
CA GLY A 68 25.56 2.85 16.98
C GLY A 68 26.56 2.40 18.05
N ASP A 69 27.29 1.34 17.80
CA ASP A 69 28.34 0.81 18.70
C ASP A 69 29.43 1.85 19.01
N SER A 70 29.64 2.80 18.10
CA SER A 70 30.60 3.90 18.30
C SER A 70 30.09 5.01 19.25
N VAL A 71 28.96 4.85 19.91
CA VAL A 71 28.38 5.82 20.89
C VAL A 71 29.36 6.24 21.99
N THR A 72 30.32 5.38 22.35
CA THR A 72 31.35 5.64 23.36
C THR A 72 32.52 6.47 22.83
N ARG A 73 32.56 6.78 21.54
CA ARG A 73 33.65 7.55 20.92
C ARG A 73 33.22 9.00 20.76
N PRO A 74 33.84 9.94 21.49
CA PRO A 74 33.57 11.36 21.31
C PRO A 74 34.05 11.81 19.93
N VAL A 75 33.28 12.69 19.31
CA VAL A 75 33.64 13.34 18.03
C VAL A 75 34.18 14.72 18.33
N PRO A 76 35.39 15.08 17.87
CA PRO A 76 35.92 16.44 17.99
C PRO A 76 34.94 17.46 17.40
N THR A 77 34.78 18.60 18.11
CA THR A 77 33.78 19.63 17.75
C THR A 77 33.91 20.12 16.30
N GLU A 78 35.15 20.22 15.81
CA GLU A 78 35.44 20.64 14.42
C GLU A 78 34.95 19.63 13.36
N LEU A 79 34.76 18.36 13.71
CA LEU A 79 34.28 17.31 12.81
C LEU A 79 32.77 17.07 12.89
N VAL A 80 32.09 17.58 13.92
CA VAL A 80 30.65 17.43 14.11
C VAL A 80 29.83 17.86 12.87
N PRO A 81 30.15 18.98 12.19
CA PRO A 81 29.40 19.38 10.99
C PRO A 81 29.52 18.41 9.78
N GLU A 82 30.52 17.57 9.76
CA GLU A 82 30.72 16.60 8.67
C GLU A 82 29.94 15.30 8.86
N LEU A 83 29.57 14.96 10.11
CA LEU A 83 28.90 13.71 10.45
C LEU A 83 27.63 13.44 9.64
N PRO A 84 26.69 14.40 9.43
CA PRO A 84 25.47 14.14 8.67
C PRO A 84 25.74 13.69 7.24
N LEU A 85 26.74 14.28 6.58
CA LEU A 85 27.13 13.92 5.23
C LEU A 85 27.76 12.51 5.16
N HIS A 86 28.63 12.19 6.11
CA HIS A 86 29.23 10.86 6.19
C HIS A 86 28.19 9.78 6.47
N LEU A 87 27.22 10.04 7.38
CA LEU A 87 26.09 9.15 7.65
C LEU A 87 25.30 8.86 6.37
N THR A 88 24.99 9.89 5.60
CA THR A 88 24.30 9.78 4.32
C THR A 88 25.08 8.92 3.31
N ARG A 89 26.39 9.10 3.24
CA ARG A 89 27.25 8.43 2.27
C ARG A 89 27.44 6.95 2.55
N PHE A 90 27.77 6.54 3.79
CA PHE A 90 28.06 5.13 4.07
C PHE A 90 26.81 4.24 4.08
N HIS A 91 25.61 4.81 4.24
CA HIS A 91 24.34 4.09 4.05
C HIS A 91 23.90 3.98 2.59
N GLY A 92 24.62 4.58 1.65
CA GLY A 92 24.33 4.53 0.22
C GLY A 92 24.66 3.18 -0.42
N CYS A 93 24.16 2.09 0.13
CA CYS A 93 24.46 0.71 -0.28
C CYS A 93 23.20 -0.13 -0.55
N GLY A 94 22.05 0.53 -0.78
CA GLY A 94 20.80 -0.14 -1.17
C GLY A 94 20.93 -0.78 -2.55
N LEU A 95 20.23 -1.89 -2.74
CA LEU A 95 20.21 -2.68 -3.98
C LEU A 95 18.77 -3.09 -4.33
N GLY A 96 18.63 -3.96 -5.31
CA GLY A 96 17.34 -4.43 -5.82
C GLY A 96 16.74 -3.48 -6.86
N ALA A 97 15.45 -3.58 -7.08
CA ALA A 97 14.71 -2.62 -7.90
C ALA A 97 14.59 -1.28 -7.17
N ASP A 98 14.23 -0.24 -7.90
CA ASP A 98 13.89 1.04 -7.30
C ASP A 98 12.41 1.03 -6.88
N LEU A 99 12.07 1.72 -5.79
CA LEU A 99 10.68 1.98 -5.44
C LEU A 99 9.97 2.70 -6.59
N GLU A 100 8.71 2.33 -6.84
CA GLU A 100 7.87 3.06 -7.79
C GLU A 100 7.72 4.54 -7.36
N LEU A 101 7.47 5.44 -8.30
CA LEU A 101 7.47 6.89 -8.01
C LEU A 101 6.43 7.31 -6.97
N ASP A 102 5.28 6.66 -6.95
CA ASP A 102 4.25 6.89 -5.93
C ASP A 102 4.74 6.47 -4.54
N ALA A 103 5.44 5.34 -4.43
CA ALA A 103 6.04 4.88 -3.19
C ALA A 103 7.13 5.85 -2.69
N ALA A 104 7.98 6.32 -3.57
CA ALA A 104 9.02 7.29 -3.21
C ALA A 104 8.44 8.66 -2.80
N ARG A 105 7.35 9.13 -3.44
CA ARG A 105 6.59 10.31 -2.98
C ARG A 105 5.96 10.08 -1.60
N ALA A 106 5.37 8.91 -1.37
CA ALA A 106 4.84 8.55 -0.06
C ALA A 106 5.92 8.57 1.02
N VAL A 107 7.16 8.13 0.71
CA VAL A 107 8.31 8.19 1.63
C VAL A 107 8.65 9.64 2.00
N LEU A 108 8.69 10.55 1.03
CA LEU A 108 8.89 11.99 1.31
C LEU A 108 7.79 12.54 2.22
N ALA A 109 6.53 12.20 1.93
CA ALA A 109 5.38 12.67 2.71
C ALA A 109 5.42 12.13 4.16
N THR A 110 5.68 10.86 4.35
CA THR A 110 5.76 10.24 5.69
C THR A 110 6.94 10.76 6.49
N ARG A 111 8.11 10.98 5.85
CA ARG A 111 9.26 11.59 6.54
C ARG A 111 8.96 13.03 6.95
N LEU A 112 8.38 13.83 6.06
CA LEU A 112 7.98 15.20 6.37
C LEU A 112 6.96 15.22 7.53
N CYS A 113 5.96 14.35 7.50
CA CYS A 113 4.96 14.24 8.56
C CYS A 113 5.59 13.98 9.93
N SER A 114 6.51 13.03 10.02
CA SER A 114 7.23 12.72 11.27
C SER A 114 8.04 13.91 11.78
N LEU A 115 8.76 14.63 10.91
CA LEU A 115 9.56 15.78 11.31
C LEU A 115 8.70 16.98 11.75
N THR A 116 7.48 17.12 11.24
CA THR A 116 6.55 18.18 11.66
C THR A 116 5.97 17.97 13.07
N GLN A 117 6.26 16.84 13.72
CA GLN A 117 5.96 16.64 15.14
C GLN A 117 6.77 17.62 16.04
N GLY A 118 7.88 18.17 15.52
CA GLY A 118 8.62 19.29 16.13
C GLY A 118 9.56 18.92 17.26
N VAL A 119 9.89 17.63 17.40
CA VAL A 119 10.80 17.11 18.42
C VAL A 119 12.03 16.40 17.83
N SER A 120 12.39 16.72 16.60
CA SER A 120 13.55 16.11 15.92
C SER A 120 14.80 17.00 15.90
N GLY A 121 14.71 18.23 16.40
CA GLY A 121 15.83 19.18 16.44
C GLY A 121 16.29 19.64 15.05
N VAL A 122 15.37 19.72 14.09
CA VAL A 122 15.64 20.10 12.70
C VAL A 122 15.27 21.56 12.43
N SER A 123 15.90 22.17 11.43
CA SER A 123 15.60 23.53 11.01
C SER A 123 14.31 23.61 10.18
N PRO A 124 13.57 24.74 10.18
CA PRO A 124 12.49 25.00 9.24
C PRO A 124 12.90 24.82 7.78
N ALA A 125 14.10 25.21 7.40
CA ALA A 125 14.64 25.09 6.03
C ALA A 125 14.64 23.63 5.53
N LEU A 126 14.87 22.65 6.41
CA LEU A 126 14.80 21.25 6.07
C LEU A 126 13.37 20.81 5.71
N LEU A 127 12.38 21.23 6.51
CA LEU A 127 10.97 20.94 6.25
C LEU A 127 10.50 21.60 4.95
N GLU A 128 10.87 22.86 4.75
CA GLU A 128 10.56 23.62 3.53
C GLU A 128 11.12 22.92 2.29
N ARG A 129 12.36 22.42 2.34
CA ARG A 129 12.99 21.71 1.22
C ARG A 129 12.31 20.36 0.95
N LEU A 130 11.94 19.56 1.97
CA LEU A 130 11.19 18.32 1.78
C LEU A 130 9.81 18.59 1.15
N CYS A 131 9.10 19.60 1.66
CA CYS A 131 7.81 20.02 1.11
C CYS A 131 7.95 20.47 -0.35
N TRP A 132 8.99 21.24 -0.66
CA TRP A 132 9.30 21.71 -2.01
C TRP A 132 9.63 20.56 -2.97
N LEU A 133 10.39 19.53 -2.55
CA LEU A 133 10.63 18.34 -3.37
C LEU A 133 9.33 17.65 -3.79
N LEU A 134 8.39 17.49 -2.85
CA LEU A 134 7.06 16.93 -3.12
C LEU A 134 6.25 17.81 -4.07
N GLU A 135 6.27 19.13 -3.86
CA GLU A 135 5.53 20.09 -4.68
C GLU A 135 6.02 20.15 -6.12
N GLN A 136 7.34 20.09 -6.31
CA GLN A 136 7.99 20.13 -7.63
C GLN A 136 8.10 18.77 -8.30
N ASP A 137 7.63 17.71 -7.64
CA ASP A 137 7.75 16.33 -8.12
C ASP A 137 9.20 15.89 -8.39
N LEU A 138 10.12 16.33 -7.53
CA LEU A 138 11.52 15.92 -7.53
C LEU A 138 11.66 14.71 -6.61
N VAL A 139 11.60 13.52 -7.21
CA VAL A 139 11.43 12.27 -6.47
C VAL A 139 12.76 11.52 -6.37
N PRO A 140 13.33 11.33 -5.16
CA PRO A 140 14.54 10.55 -4.99
C PRO A 140 14.42 9.15 -5.57
N ARG A 141 15.46 8.66 -6.24
CA ARG A 141 15.61 7.25 -6.56
C ARG A 141 15.93 6.51 -5.27
N ILE A 142 15.10 5.54 -4.87
CA ILE A 142 15.25 4.79 -3.63
C ILE A 142 15.27 3.30 -3.95
N PRO A 143 16.41 2.61 -3.79
CA PRO A 143 16.46 1.14 -3.88
C PRO A 143 15.60 0.49 -2.79
N GLU A 144 14.90 -0.57 -3.15
CA GLU A 144 13.93 -1.21 -2.24
C GLU A 144 14.55 -2.17 -1.23
N GLU A 145 15.82 -2.55 -1.39
CA GLU A 145 16.50 -3.55 -0.55
C GLU A 145 17.59 -2.92 0.31
N GLY A 146 17.81 -3.52 1.50
CA GLY A 146 18.89 -3.14 2.40
C GLY A 146 18.42 -2.70 3.79
N SER A 147 17.11 -2.56 4.06
CA SER A 147 16.60 -2.26 5.40
C SER A 147 16.13 -3.54 6.12
N VAL A 148 16.64 -3.76 7.32
CA VAL A 148 16.15 -4.77 8.28
C VAL A 148 15.27 -4.14 9.37
N GLY A 149 14.99 -2.84 9.28
CA GLY A 149 14.28 -2.09 10.31
C GLY A 149 15.13 -1.83 11.56
N ALA A 150 16.44 -1.87 11.42
CA ALA A 150 17.38 -1.47 12.46
C ALA A 150 17.48 0.06 12.48
N SER A 151 17.18 0.69 13.59
CA SER A 151 17.04 2.15 13.68
C SER A 151 16.05 2.72 12.64
N GLY A 152 15.05 1.94 12.28
CA GLY A 152 14.12 2.22 11.18
C GLY A 152 14.74 1.93 9.81
N ASP A 153 14.56 2.83 8.87
CA ASP A 153 14.83 2.64 7.45
C ASP A 153 16.10 3.39 6.97
N LEU A 154 17.24 3.21 7.66
CA LEU A 154 18.47 3.98 7.43
C LEU A 154 18.91 3.98 5.96
N THR A 155 19.10 2.80 5.37
CA THR A 155 19.60 2.67 3.99
C THR A 155 18.70 3.38 2.98
N PRO A 156 17.40 3.08 2.86
CA PRO A 156 16.56 3.77 1.87
C PRO A 156 16.39 5.27 2.17
N LEU A 157 16.29 5.69 3.43
CA LEU A 157 16.19 7.12 3.77
C LEU A 157 17.49 7.90 3.50
N SER A 158 18.65 7.22 3.42
CA SER A 158 19.90 7.87 3.02
C SER A 158 19.83 8.44 1.58
N TYR A 159 18.97 7.90 0.74
CA TYR A 159 18.77 8.41 -0.63
C TYR A 159 17.94 9.69 -0.64
N VAL A 160 16.99 9.83 0.29
CA VAL A 160 16.29 11.11 0.52
C VAL A 160 17.27 12.17 1.03
N ALA A 161 18.07 11.85 2.05
CA ALA A 161 19.07 12.76 2.60
C ALA A 161 20.11 13.20 1.55
N ALA A 162 20.57 12.27 0.70
CA ALA A 162 21.52 12.56 -0.36
C ALA A 162 20.99 13.56 -1.39
N VAL A 163 19.75 13.39 -1.83
CA VAL A 163 19.13 14.33 -2.77
C VAL A 163 19.07 15.75 -2.17
N LEU A 164 18.76 15.87 -0.88
CA LEU A 164 18.71 17.19 -0.21
C LEU A 164 20.06 17.93 -0.25
N VAL A 165 21.16 17.20 -0.19
CA VAL A 165 22.53 17.75 -0.28
C VAL A 165 23.09 17.77 -1.72
N GLY A 166 22.28 17.44 -2.71
CA GLY A 166 22.68 17.46 -4.13
C GLY A 166 23.47 16.24 -4.58
N GLU A 167 23.50 15.18 -3.82
CA GLU A 167 24.15 13.91 -4.19
C GLU A 167 23.13 12.89 -4.73
N ARG A 168 23.62 11.88 -5.45
CA ARG A 168 22.84 10.79 -6.08
C ARG A 168 21.82 11.28 -7.11
N GLU A 169 20.78 10.52 -7.36
CA GLU A 169 19.86 10.70 -8.47
C GLU A 169 18.43 10.90 -7.97
N LEU A 170 17.68 11.66 -8.76
CA LEU A 170 16.24 11.87 -8.59
C LEU A 170 15.53 11.82 -9.95
N HIS A 171 14.24 11.55 -9.91
CA HIS A 171 13.38 11.71 -11.06
C HIS A 171 12.88 13.15 -11.16
N HIS A 172 13.06 13.75 -12.33
CA HIS A 172 12.50 15.05 -12.72
C HIS A 172 11.86 14.91 -14.08
N ASP A 173 10.60 15.29 -14.20
CA ASP A 173 9.78 15.12 -15.42
C ASP A 173 9.79 13.66 -15.96
N GLY A 174 9.79 12.68 -15.05
CA GLY A 174 9.81 11.25 -15.39
C GLY A 174 11.18 10.71 -15.83
N VAL A 175 12.23 11.52 -15.82
CA VAL A 175 13.59 11.13 -16.21
C VAL A 175 14.50 11.07 -14.97
N LEU A 176 15.24 9.98 -14.83
CA LEU A 176 16.25 9.83 -13.78
C LEU A 176 17.51 10.64 -14.11
N ARG A 177 17.90 11.55 -13.20
CA ARG A 177 19.00 12.50 -13.39
C ARG A 177 19.81 12.72 -12.11
N PRO A 178 21.10 13.07 -12.19
CA PRO A 178 21.88 13.52 -11.04
C PRO A 178 21.23 14.73 -10.35
N ALA A 179 21.05 14.67 -9.03
CA ALA A 179 20.43 15.75 -8.26
C ALA A 179 21.16 17.09 -8.42
N ALA A 180 22.50 17.08 -8.44
CA ALA A 180 23.32 18.26 -8.64
C ALA A 180 23.05 18.97 -9.98
N GLU A 181 22.76 18.22 -11.05
CA GLU A 181 22.45 18.81 -12.36
C GLU A 181 21.09 19.48 -12.36
N VAL A 182 20.07 18.78 -11.82
CA VAL A 182 18.71 19.30 -11.73
C VAL A 182 18.69 20.59 -10.88
N TYR A 183 19.39 20.57 -9.73
CA TYR A 183 19.46 21.75 -8.86
C TYR A 183 20.14 22.95 -9.55
N ARG A 184 21.21 22.70 -10.30
CA ARG A 184 21.89 23.76 -11.07
C ARG A 184 20.96 24.39 -12.12
N GLU A 185 20.20 23.57 -12.83
CA GLU A 185 19.22 24.03 -13.84
C GLU A 185 18.09 24.84 -13.22
N LEU A 186 17.61 24.42 -12.04
CA LEU A 186 16.55 25.12 -11.31
C LEU A 186 17.06 26.32 -10.49
N GLY A 187 18.37 26.58 -10.46
CA GLY A 187 18.97 27.65 -9.67
C GLY A 187 18.87 27.42 -8.14
N ILE A 188 18.82 26.16 -7.71
CA ILE A 188 18.64 25.77 -6.30
C ILE A 188 19.99 25.41 -5.69
N THR A 189 20.29 25.97 -4.54
CA THR A 189 21.46 25.59 -3.74
C THR A 189 21.13 24.33 -2.93
N PRO A 190 21.95 23.25 -2.99
CA PRO A 190 21.83 22.10 -2.11
C PRO A 190 21.87 22.54 -0.63
N LEU A 191 21.19 21.78 0.23
CA LEU A 191 21.27 22.00 1.68
C LEU A 191 22.63 21.55 2.22
N THR A 192 23.11 22.26 3.23
CA THR A 192 24.12 21.77 4.15
C THR A 192 23.37 21.29 5.40
N LEU A 193 23.41 19.99 5.69
CA LEU A 193 22.73 19.43 6.85
C LEU A 193 23.44 19.91 8.13
N ARG A 194 22.64 20.38 9.07
CA ARG A 194 23.11 20.74 10.41
C ARG A 194 23.37 19.45 11.23
N PRO A 195 24.18 19.53 12.30
CA PRO A 195 24.30 18.43 13.28
C PRO A 195 22.92 17.92 13.70
N LYS A 196 22.73 16.60 13.83
CA LYS A 196 21.45 15.90 14.05
C LYS A 196 20.55 15.74 12.79
N GLU A 197 20.54 16.63 11.81
CA GLU A 197 19.62 16.54 10.68
C GLU A 197 19.82 15.28 9.83
N GLY A 198 21.04 14.74 9.74
CA GLY A 198 21.29 13.46 9.10
C GLY A 198 20.54 12.31 9.80
N LEU A 199 20.61 12.23 11.14
CA LEU A 199 19.85 11.24 11.91
C LEU A 199 18.35 11.50 11.81
N ALA A 200 17.90 12.74 11.92
CA ALA A 200 16.48 13.08 11.81
C ALA A 200 15.88 12.67 10.46
N LEU A 201 16.64 12.74 9.39
CA LEU A 201 16.21 12.31 8.06
C LEU A 201 16.20 10.79 7.90
N MET A 202 17.20 10.10 8.44
CA MET A 202 17.48 8.70 8.11
C MET A 202 17.01 7.72 9.17
N ASN A 203 17.00 8.11 10.43
CA ASN A 203 16.56 7.30 11.55
C ASN A 203 15.04 7.37 11.68
N GLY A 204 14.35 6.25 11.55
CA GLY A 204 12.89 6.21 11.66
C GLY A 204 12.20 5.32 10.62
N THR A 205 10.89 5.19 10.75
CA THR A 205 10.06 4.17 10.11
C THR A 205 9.35 4.64 8.84
N SER A 206 9.81 5.72 8.23
CA SER A 206 9.04 6.40 7.16
C SER A 206 8.88 5.58 5.89
N VAL A 207 9.85 4.73 5.51
CA VAL A 207 9.71 3.90 4.30
C VAL A 207 8.69 2.81 4.53
N MET A 208 8.81 2.03 5.60
CA MET A 208 7.85 0.97 5.89
C MET A 208 6.43 1.53 6.09
N THR A 209 6.30 2.72 6.70
CA THR A 209 5.00 3.39 6.91
C THR A 209 4.40 3.88 5.58
N ALA A 210 5.21 4.45 4.69
CA ALA A 210 4.78 4.86 3.35
C ALA A 210 4.22 3.67 2.55
N LEU A 211 4.98 2.57 2.51
CA LEU A 211 4.56 1.35 1.84
C LEU A 211 3.30 0.76 2.48
N ALA A 212 3.15 0.85 3.80
CA ALA A 212 1.96 0.40 4.52
C ALA A 212 0.72 1.23 4.16
N CYS A 213 0.83 2.55 4.02
CA CYS A 213 -0.28 3.40 3.56
C CYS A 213 -0.78 2.98 2.16
N LEU A 214 0.15 2.75 1.23
CA LEU A 214 -0.19 2.29 -0.12
C LEU A 214 -0.81 0.88 -0.10
N ALA A 215 -0.24 -0.03 0.69
CA ALA A 215 -0.77 -1.39 0.83
C ALA A 215 -2.17 -1.40 1.42
N TYR A 216 -2.45 -0.56 2.42
CA TYR A 216 -3.77 -0.42 3.01
C TYR A 216 -4.83 -0.01 1.98
N ALA A 217 -4.59 1.07 1.24
CA ALA A 217 -5.53 1.59 0.25
C ALA A 217 -5.84 0.58 -0.87
N ARG A 218 -4.81 -0.18 -1.31
CA ARG A 218 -4.98 -1.26 -2.30
C ARG A 218 -5.75 -2.44 -1.72
N THR A 219 -5.50 -2.80 -0.46
CA THR A 219 -6.21 -3.89 0.24
C THR A 219 -7.69 -3.60 0.37
N GLU A 220 -8.05 -2.39 0.82
CA GLU A 220 -9.43 -1.97 0.98
C GLU A 220 -10.20 -2.04 -0.34
N TYR A 221 -9.62 -1.51 -1.42
CA TYR A 221 -10.23 -1.57 -2.74
C TYR A 221 -10.36 -3.01 -3.27
N LEU A 222 -9.31 -3.82 -3.11
CA LEU A 222 -9.30 -5.22 -3.55
C LEU A 222 -10.35 -6.07 -2.81
N MET A 223 -10.56 -5.85 -1.52
CA MET A 223 -11.59 -6.50 -0.72
C MET A 223 -12.99 -6.23 -1.28
N ARG A 224 -13.30 -4.97 -1.59
CA ARG A 224 -14.58 -4.59 -2.22
C ARG A 224 -14.72 -5.17 -3.61
N LEU A 225 -13.65 -5.15 -4.41
CA LEU A 225 -13.64 -5.75 -5.75
C LEU A 225 -13.86 -7.27 -5.71
N ALA A 226 -13.23 -7.98 -4.78
CA ALA A 226 -13.42 -9.43 -4.59
C ALA A 226 -14.88 -9.76 -4.25
N THR A 227 -15.56 -8.91 -3.47
CA THR A 227 -16.99 -9.04 -3.20
C THR A 227 -17.82 -8.90 -4.48
N ARG A 228 -17.52 -7.88 -5.29
CA ARG A 228 -18.21 -7.65 -6.58
C ARG A 228 -18.00 -8.79 -7.57
N ILE A 229 -16.77 -9.29 -7.67
CA ILE A 229 -16.45 -10.47 -8.51
C ILE A 229 -17.22 -11.69 -7.99
N THR A 230 -17.28 -11.90 -6.69
CA THR A 230 -18.05 -13.01 -6.08
C THR A 230 -19.54 -12.94 -6.47
N ALA A 231 -20.14 -11.76 -6.47
CA ALA A 231 -21.52 -11.56 -6.91
C ALA A 231 -21.70 -11.95 -8.39
N LEU A 232 -20.81 -11.49 -9.28
CA LEU A 232 -20.82 -11.86 -10.71
C LEU A 232 -20.68 -13.36 -10.91
N VAL A 233 -19.73 -14.00 -10.21
CA VAL A 233 -19.53 -15.45 -10.27
C VAL A 233 -20.77 -16.20 -9.75
N SER A 234 -21.40 -15.72 -8.67
CA SER A 234 -22.64 -16.31 -8.14
C SER A 234 -23.77 -16.28 -9.18
N ILE A 235 -23.94 -15.17 -9.91
CA ILE A 235 -24.93 -15.07 -10.99
C ILE A 235 -24.59 -16.04 -12.13
N ALA A 236 -23.34 -16.04 -12.59
CA ALA A 236 -22.91 -16.90 -13.69
C ALA A 236 -23.09 -18.38 -13.36
N MET A 237 -22.86 -18.78 -12.11
CA MET A 237 -23.01 -20.15 -11.62
C MET A 237 -24.46 -20.53 -11.30
N GLY A 238 -25.41 -19.59 -11.26
CA GLY A 238 -26.76 -19.85 -10.74
C GLY A 238 -26.79 -20.12 -9.23
N GLY A 239 -25.92 -19.46 -8.48
CA GLY A 239 -25.73 -19.66 -7.05
C GLY A 239 -26.93 -19.28 -6.19
N ASN A 240 -27.01 -19.83 -5.00
CA ASN A 240 -28.10 -19.60 -4.06
C ASN A 240 -27.85 -18.38 -3.16
N ALA A 241 -28.52 -17.26 -3.45
CA ALA A 241 -28.38 -16.02 -2.68
C ALA A 241 -28.87 -16.12 -1.22
N PHE A 242 -29.64 -17.15 -0.86
CA PHE A 242 -30.06 -17.36 0.53
C PHE A 242 -28.91 -17.80 1.44
N HIS A 243 -27.76 -18.16 0.89
CA HIS A 243 -26.54 -18.33 1.67
C HIS A 243 -26.04 -17.03 2.32
N PHE A 244 -26.55 -15.88 1.89
CA PHE A 244 -26.20 -14.56 2.42
C PHE A 244 -27.33 -13.94 3.26
N ASP A 245 -28.32 -14.72 3.73
CA ASP A 245 -29.45 -14.28 4.55
C ASP A 245 -28.94 -13.58 5.83
N GLU A 246 -29.52 -12.44 6.14
CA GLU A 246 -29.15 -11.60 7.29
C GLU A 246 -29.23 -12.36 8.62
N ARG A 247 -30.27 -13.20 8.79
CA ARG A 247 -30.46 -14.01 10.01
C ARG A 247 -29.35 -15.03 10.21
N LEU A 248 -28.79 -15.58 9.10
CA LEU A 248 -27.65 -16.48 9.17
C LEU A 248 -26.42 -15.75 9.71
N PHE A 249 -26.16 -14.52 9.22
CA PHE A 249 -24.99 -13.75 9.61
C PHE A 249 -25.15 -13.10 10.98
N ALA A 250 -26.37 -12.81 11.41
CA ALA A 250 -26.65 -12.37 12.79
C ALA A 250 -26.27 -13.42 13.84
N ALA A 251 -26.32 -14.70 13.50
CA ALA A 251 -25.93 -15.80 14.40
C ALA A 251 -24.39 -15.89 14.63
N LYS A 252 -23.59 -15.24 13.79
CA LYS A 252 -22.13 -15.14 13.92
C LYS A 252 -21.71 -13.69 13.69
N PRO A 253 -21.74 -12.81 14.73
CA PRO A 253 -21.80 -11.38 14.58
C PRO A 253 -20.41 -10.71 14.40
N HIS A 254 -19.69 -11.03 13.32
CA HIS A 254 -18.52 -10.26 12.87
C HIS A 254 -19.00 -9.14 11.92
N PRO A 255 -18.76 -7.86 12.24
CA PRO A 255 -19.32 -6.74 11.47
C PRO A 255 -18.93 -6.76 9.99
N GLY A 256 -17.65 -6.96 9.67
CA GLY A 256 -17.19 -7.00 8.28
C GLY A 256 -17.79 -8.16 7.50
N MET A 257 -17.95 -9.33 8.13
CA MET A 257 -18.62 -10.47 7.51
C MET A 257 -20.10 -10.18 7.22
N GLN A 258 -20.80 -9.52 8.15
CA GLN A 258 -22.20 -9.08 7.98
C GLN A 258 -22.33 -8.04 6.86
N GLY A 259 -21.41 -7.06 6.80
CA GLY A 259 -21.36 -6.03 5.76
C GLY A 259 -21.16 -6.63 4.37
N VAL A 260 -20.16 -7.52 4.21
CA VAL A 260 -19.90 -8.22 2.94
C VAL A 260 -21.13 -9.04 2.50
N ALA A 261 -21.80 -9.73 3.43
CA ALA A 261 -23.02 -10.47 3.11
C ALA A 261 -24.16 -9.53 2.71
N ALA A 262 -24.25 -8.34 3.30
CA ALA A 262 -25.24 -7.33 2.92
C ALA A 262 -24.99 -6.83 1.49
N TRP A 263 -23.76 -6.50 1.13
CA TRP A 263 -23.38 -6.12 -0.23
C TRP A 263 -23.72 -7.19 -1.27
N LEU A 264 -23.44 -8.46 -0.95
CA LEU A 264 -23.82 -9.58 -1.83
C LEU A 264 -25.33 -9.71 -1.97
N ARG A 265 -26.12 -9.52 -0.91
CA ARG A 265 -27.60 -9.51 -0.98
C ARG A 265 -28.12 -8.40 -1.88
N GLU A 266 -27.53 -7.21 -1.78
CA GLU A 266 -27.88 -6.06 -2.63
C GLU A 266 -27.60 -6.37 -4.10
N ASP A 267 -26.39 -6.81 -4.44
CA ASP A 267 -25.98 -7.11 -5.79
C ASP A 267 -26.79 -8.25 -6.41
N LEU A 268 -27.15 -9.25 -5.61
CA LEU A 268 -27.87 -10.43 -6.08
C LEU A 268 -29.40 -10.22 -6.11
N VAL A 269 -29.91 -9.06 -5.71
CA VAL A 269 -31.35 -8.73 -5.70
C VAL A 269 -32.17 -9.88 -5.10
N ALA A 270 -31.88 -10.25 -3.86
CA ALA A 270 -32.32 -11.49 -3.24
C ALA A 270 -33.83 -11.64 -2.97
N GLY A 271 -34.67 -10.62 -3.31
CA GLY A 271 -36.03 -10.49 -2.77
C GLY A 271 -37.09 -11.46 -3.27
N GLU A 272 -37.02 -12.01 -4.49
CA GLU A 272 -38.19 -12.67 -5.12
C GLU A 272 -37.92 -14.03 -5.76
N LEU A 273 -36.76 -14.66 -5.54
CA LEU A 273 -36.39 -15.87 -6.23
C LEU A 273 -36.66 -17.14 -5.42
N PRO A 274 -36.82 -18.32 -6.07
CA PRO A 274 -36.97 -19.58 -5.36
C PRO A 274 -35.82 -19.76 -4.37
N ARG A 275 -36.16 -20.27 -3.20
CA ARG A 275 -35.19 -20.51 -2.10
C ARG A 275 -34.13 -21.56 -2.39
N HIS A 276 -34.22 -22.25 -3.53
CA HIS A 276 -33.34 -23.36 -3.86
C HIS A 276 -32.73 -23.15 -5.25
N SER A 277 -31.46 -23.41 -5.38
CA SER A 277 -30.77 -23.69 -6.64
C SER A 277 -30.81 -25.20 -6.88
N ASP A 278 -30.23 -25.67 -8.01
CA ASP A 278 -30.05 -27.12 -8.26
C ASP A 278 -29.29 -27.84 -7.14
N ARG A 279 -28.52 -27.09 -6.37
CA ARG A 279 -27.83 -27.59 -5.17
C ARG A 279 -28.40 -26.92 -3.91
N LEU A 280 -28.65 -27.71 -2.90
CA LEU A 280 -29.07 -27.20 -1.59
C LEU A 280 -28.02 -26.24 -1.00
N GLN A 281 -26.74 -26.52 -1.20
CA GLN A 281 -25.63 -25.71 -0.75
C GLN A 281 -24.59 -25.52 -1.86
N ASP A 282 -24.23 -24.27 -2.12
CA ASP A 282 -23.10 -23.94 -2.98
C ASP A 282 -21.78 -24.38 -2.35
N ARG A 283 -20.73 -24.46 -3.17
CA ARG A 283 -19.39 -24.74 -2.67
C ARG A 283 -18.89 -23.60 -1.78
N TYR A 284 -17.92 -23.89 -0.95
CA TYR A 284 -17.41 -22.96 0.07
C TYR A 284 -16.91 -21.67 -0.53
N SER A 285 -16.26 -21.67 -1.68
CA SER A 285 -15.77 -20.45 -2.31
C SER A 285 -16.87 -19.45 -2.71
N LEU A 286 -18.14 -19.89 -2.80
CA LEU A 286 -19.29 -19.00 -2.95
C LEU A 286 -19.93 -18.70 -1.59
N ARG A 287 -20.48 -19.74 -0.91
CA ARG A 287 -21.27 -19.50 0.31
C ARG A 287 -20.46 -19.04 1.52
N CYS A 288 -19.15 -19.33 1.56
CA CYS A 288 -18.26 -18.86 2.61
C CYS A 288 -17.47 -17.60 2.21
N ALA A 289 -17.72 -17.01 1.03
CA ALA A 289 -17.04 -15.79 0.61
C ALA A 289 -17.13 -14.65 1.64
N PRO A 290 -18.30 -14.35 2.26
CA PRO A 290 -18.36 -13.34 3.31
C PRO A 290 -17.47 -13.65 4.52
N HIS A 291 -17.23 -14.93 4.84
CA HIS A 291 -16.38 -15.34 5.95
C HIS A 291 -14.89 -15.10 5.65
N VAL A 292 -14.48 -15.21 4.38
CA VAL A 292 -13.10 -14.95 3.96
C VAL A 292 -12.86 -13.45 3.77
N ILE A 293 -13.72 -12.79 3.00
CA ILE A 293 -13.61 -11.35 2.71
C ILE A 293 -13.82 -10.51 3.97
N GLY A 294 -14.78 -10.92 4.83
CA GLY A 294 -15.10 -10.25 6.08
C GLY A 294 -13.93 -10.18 7.06
N VAL A 295 -13.01 -11.15 7.04
CA VAL A 295 -11.78 -11.07 7.86
C VAL A 295 -10.96 -9.85 7.48
N VAL A 296 -10.84 -9.55 6.19
CA VAL A 296 -10.13 -8.34 5.73
C VAL A 296 -10.89 -7.09 6.20
N ALA A 297 -12.20 -7.05 5.99
CA ALA A 297 -13.04 -5.92 6.40
C ALA A 297 -12.95 -5.64 7.92
N ASP A 298 -13.04 -6.68 8.76
CA ASP A 298 -12.91 -6.58 10.21
C ASP A 298 -11.49 -6.17 10.67
N SER A 299 -10.47 -6.42 9.84
CA SER A 299 -9.08 -6.07 10.16
C SER A 299 -8.69 -4.65 9.74
N LEU A 300 -9.39 -4.04 8.78
CA LEU A 300 -9.08 -2.71 8.26
C LEU A 300 -9.00 -1.65 9.37
N PRO A 301 -9.94 -1.53 10.34
CA PRO A 301 -9.84 -0.52 11.39
C PRO A 301 -8.60 -0.69 12.27
N TRP A 302 -8.21 -1.92 12.56
CA TRP A 302 -7.03 -2.21 13.36
C TRP A 302 -5.74 -1.88 12.61
N TRP A 303 -5.61 -2.26 11.34
CA TRP A 303 -4.45 -1.89 10.52
C TRP A 303 -4.35 -0.38 10.34
N ARG A 304 -5.47 0.30 10.10
CA ARG A 304 -5.52 1.77 10.01
C ARG A 304 -4.96 2.42 11.27
N GLN A 305 -5.42 1.99 12.44
CA GLN A 305 -4.95 2.52 13.71
C GLN A 305 -3.43 2.38 13.86
N LEU A 306 -2.87 1.20 13.55
CA LEU A 306 -1.42 0.97 13.66
C LEU A 306 -0.64 1.87 12.68
N ILE A 307 -1.10 1.96 11.44
CA ILE A 307 -0.43 2.73 10.39
C ILE A 307 -0.53 4.24 10.66
N GLU A 308 -1.70 4.76 10.99
CA GLU A 308 -1.88 6.20 11.24
C GLU A 308 -1.20 6.67 12.53
N ASN A 309 -1.12 5.83 13.55
CA ASN A 309 -0.33 6.13 14.74
C ASN A 309 1.17 6.25 14.39
N GLU A 310 1.70 5.34 13.58
CA GLU A 310 3.09 5.39 13.13
C GLU A 310 3.35 6.58 12.21
N LEU A 311 2.43 6.87 11.27
CA LEU A 311 2.49 7.99 10.34
C LEU A 311 2.64 9.34 11.08
N ASN A 312 1.90 9.50 12.18
CA ASN A 312 1.84 10.74 12.95
C ASN A 312 2.78 10.74 14.17
N SER A 313 3.76 9.85 14.21
CA SER A 313 4.75 9.75 15.30
C SER A 313 6.05 10.47 14.97
N ALA A 314 6.73 10.96 16.01
CA ALA A 314 8.16 11.27 15.94
C ALA A 314 8.92 9.96 16.19
N ASN A 315 9.62 9.46 15.17
CA ASN A 315 10.20 8.11 15.18
C ASN A 315 11.71 8.07 14.93
N ASP A 316 12.41 9.17 15.20
CA ASP A 316 13.86 9.23 15.18
C ASP A 316 14.47 9.14 16.61
N ASN A 317 15.78 9.18 16.72
CA ASN A 317 16.53 9.14 17.98
C ASN A 317 17.88 9.87 17.82
N PRO A 318 18.25 10.72 18.79
CA PRO A 318 17.47 11.16 19.96
C PRO A 318 16.34 12.11 19.56
N LEU A 319 15.30 12.22 20.39
CA LEU A 319 14.33 13.29 20.29
C LEU A 319 14.83 14.53 21.03
N ILE A 320 14.53 15.71 20.49
CA ILE A 320 14.97 17.01 20.98
C ILE A 320 13.74 17.84 21.32
N ASP A 321 13.41 17.92 22.59
CA ASP A 321 12.35 18.78 23.08
C ASP A 321 12.88 20.20 23.28
N GLY A 322 12.50 21.13 22.41
CA GLY A 322 12.91 22.53 22.51
C GLY A 322 12.05 23.38 23.45
N GLU A 323 10.96 22.83 24.01
CA GLU A 323 10.11 23.53 24.98
C GLU A 323 10.60 23.25 26.42
N GLU A 324 10.80 21.97 26.75
CA GLU A 324 11.28 21.54 28.06
C GLU A 324 12.83 21.44 28.13
N GLU A 325 13.51 21.72 27.02
CA GLU A 325 14.97 21.67 26.86
C GLU A 325 15.58 20.31 27.26
N HIS A 326 14.98 19.23 26.72
CA HIS A 326 15.42 17.86 27.00
C HIS A 326 15.89 17.13 25.74
N VAL A 327 16.95 16.31 25.91
CA VAL A 327 17.37 15.32 24.93
C VAL A 327 16.95 13.94 25.43
N MET A 328 16.09 13.27 24.64
CA MET A 328 15.52 11.98 25.03
C MET A 328 16.09 10.88 24.12
N HIS A 329 16.76 9.90 24.73
CA HIS A 329 17.31 8.75 24.01
C HIS A 329 16.37 7.55 24.16
N GLY A 330 15.96 6.94 23.03
CA GLY A 330 15.00 5.83 23.04
C GLY A 330 15.02 5.01 21.78
N GLY A 331 14.00 4.16 21.61
CA GLY A 331 13.86 3.22 20.50
C GLY A 331 12.67 3.52 19.59
N HIS A 332 12.27 4.77 19.42
CA HIS A 332 11.09 5.18 18.65
C HIS A 332 11.15 4.82 17.16
N PHE A 333 12.34 4.49 16.67
CA PHE A 333 12.58 3.97 15.33
C PHE A 333 12.17 2.48 15.15
N TYR A 334 11.69 1.81 16.20
CA TYR A 334 11.34 0.38 16.10
C TYR A 334 9.95 0.17 15.46
N GLY A 335 9.90 -0.20 14.20
CA GLY A 335 8.69 -0.33 13.40
C GLY A 335 7.91 -1.64 13.61
N GLY A 336 7.78 -2.13 14.86
CA GLY A 336 7.11 -3.40 15.15
C GLY A 336 5.61 -3.40 14.84
N HIS A 337 4.95 -2.25 14.98
CA HIS A 337 3.52 -2.11 14.64
C HIS A 337 3.28 -2.22 13.13
N ILE A 338 4.13 -1.60 12.32
CA ILE A 338 4.07 -1.72 10.86
C ILE A 338 4.38 -3.16 10.43
N ALA A 339 5.41 -3.79 11.01
CA ALA A 339 5.73 -5.19 10.71
C ALA A 339 4.53 -6.11 10.98
N MET A 340 3.85 -5.95 12.12
CA MET A 340 2.67 -6.74 12.48
C MET A 340 1.49 -6.47 11.57
N ALA A 341 1.22 -5.21 11.25
CA ALA A 341 0.15 -4.84 10.33
C ALA A 341 0.37 -5.47 8.94
N MET A 342 1.59 -5.38 8.40
CA MET A 342 1.92 -5.87 7.07
C MET A 342 1.98 -7.41 7.00
N ASP A 343 2.55 -8.06 8.00
CA ASP A 343 2.58 -9.54 8.06
C ASP A 343 1.17 -10.13 8.15
N SER A 344 0.27 -9.54 8.92
CA SER A 344 -1.13 -10.00 8.99
C SER A 344 -1.92 -9.64 7.73
N MET A 345 -1.70 -8.45 7.16
CA MET A 345 -2.38 -8.00 5.95
C MET A 345 -2.05 -8.89 4.75
N LYS A 346 -0.76 -9.20 4.51
CA LYS A 346 -0.37 -10.05 3.37
C LYS A 346 -0.99 -11.45 3.45
N ALA A 347 -1.13 -12.01 4.66
CA ALA A 347 -1.79 -13.30 4.85
C ALA A 347 -3.29 -13.22 4.51
N ALA A 348 -3.98 -12.17 4.95
CA ALA A 348 -5.39 -11.97 4.67
C ALA A 348 -5.65 -11.71 3.17
N VAL A 349 -4.81 -10.90 2.51
CA VAL A 349 -4.90 -10.59 1.07
C VAL A 349 -4.64 -11.83 0.21
N ALA A 350 -3.66 -12.67 0.56
CA ALA A 350 -3.41 -13.92 -0.15
C ALA A 350 -4.60 -14.87 -0.10
N ASN A 351 -5.39 -14.86 1.00
CA ASN A 351 -6.65 -15.60 1.08
C ASN A 351 -7.75 -15.05 0.15
N LEU A 352 -7.75 -13.75 -0.16
CA LEU A 352 -8.66 -13.23 -1.21
C LEU A 352 -8.29 -13.79 -2.57
N ALA A 353 -7.01 -13.87 -2.90
CA ALA A 353 -6.55 -14.47 -4.14
C ALA A 353 -6.93 -15.96 -4.22
N ASP A 354 -6.73 -16.72 -3.13
CA ASP A 354 -7.12 -18.14 -3.09
C ASP A 354 -8.64 -18.32 -3.24
N LEU A 355 -9.45 -17.48 -2.62
CA LEU A 355 -10.91 -17.47 -2.80
C LEU A 355 -11.29 -17.27 -4.27
N LEU A 356 -10.73 -16.28 -4.93
CA LEU A 356 -11.02 -15.97 -6.33
C LEU A 356 -10.52 -17.06 -7.28
N ASP A 357 -9.34 -17.64 -7.03
CA ASP A 357 -8.84 -18.80 -7.80
C ASP A 357 -9.81 -19.98 -7.71
N ARG A 358 -10.32 -20.31 -6.50
CA ARG A 358 -11.32 -21.37 -6.33
C ARG A 358 -12.64 -21.06 -7.05
N GLN A 359 -13.07 -19.80 -7.08
CA GLN A 359 -14.25 -19.39 -7.82
C GLN A 359 -14.05 -19.54 -9.34
N LEU A 360 -12.90 -19.08 -9.86
CA LEU A 360 -12.59 -19.23 -11.28
C LEU A 360 -12.48 -20.70 -11.71
N ALA A 361 -11.83 -21.54 -10.90
CA ALA A 361 -11.69 -22.96 -11.18
C ALA A 361 -13.03 -23.68 -11.38
N GLN A 362 -14.06 -23.31 -10.59
CA GLN A 362 -15.42 -23.82 -10.79
C GLN A 362 -16.09 -23.24 -12.02
N LEU A 363 -15.93 -21.93 -12.25
CA LEU A 363 -16.59 -21.20 -13.32
C LEU A 363 -16.18 -21.70 -14.72
N VAL A 364 -14.91 -22.09 -14.89
CA VAL A 364 -14.39 -22.60 -16.17
C VAL A 364 -14.65 -24.10 -16.40
N ASP A 365 -15.01 -24.86 -15.36
CA ASP A 365 -15.23 -26.30 -15.45
C ASP A 365 -16.71 -26.62 -15.71
N SER A 366 -17.00 -27.16 -16.90
CA SER A 366 -18.35 -27.52 -17.32
C SER A 366 -19.06 -28.53 -16.40
N LYS A 367 -18.34 -29.29 -15.57
CA LYS A 367 -18.93 -30.19 -14.58
C LYS A 367 -19.54 -29.42 -13.40
N PHE A 368 -19.15 -28.18 -13.18
CA PHE A 368 -19.50 -27.41 -12.00
C PHE A 368 -20.19 -26.07 -12.29
N ASN A 369 -20.09 -25.55 -13.51
CA ASN A 369 -20.57 -24.21 -13.86
C ASN A 369 -22.05 -24.15 -14.31
N GLY A 370 -22.85 -25.17 -14.03
CA GLY A 370 -24.28 -25.15 -14.34
C GLY A 370 -24.58 -25.11 -15.84
N GLY A 371 -23.78 -25.79 -16.68
CA GLY A 371 -24.01 -25.94 -18.12
C GLY A 371 -23.47 -24.78 -18.98
N LEU A 372 -22.61 -23.91 -18.45
CA LEU A 372 -21.85 -22.99 -19.27
C LEU A 372 -20.80 -23.73 -20.11
N PRO A 373 -20.35 -23.17 -21.26
CA PRO A 373 -19.30 -23.78 -22.06
C PRO A 373 -18.01 -24.01 -21.26
N SER A 374 -17.30 -25.09 -21.58
CA SER A 374 -15.98 -25.36 -21.00
C SER A 374 -15.05 -24.16 -21.19
N ASN A 375 -14.34 -23.78 -20.13
CA ASN A 375 -13.46 -22.63 -20.09
C ASN A 375 -14.13 -21.30 -20.51
N LEU A 376 -15.44 -21.20 -20.40
CA LEU A 376 -16.24 -20.04 -20.83
C LEU A 376 -15.98 -19.61 -22.28
N SER A 377 -15.66 -20.57 -23.17
CA SER A 377 -15.47 -20.26 -24.57
C SER A 377 -16.76 -19.71 -25.18
N GLY A 378 -16.70 -18.49 -25.75
CA GLY A 378 -17.80 -17.89 -26.51
C GLY A 378 -17.85 -18.33 -27.97
N ALA A 379 -17.03 -19.29 -28.39
CA ALA A 379 -16.90 -19.72 -29.76
C ALA A 379 -18.22 -20.23 -30.35
N PRO A 380 -18.53 -19.87 -31.59
CA PRO A 380 -19.72 -20.36 -32.29
C PRO A 380 -19.66 -21.88 -32.50
N VAL A 381 -20.83 -22.48 -32.73
CA VAL A 381 -20.94 -23.91 -33.01
C VAL A 381 -20.04 -24.29 -34.20
N GLY A 382 -19.26 -25.36 -34.04
CA GLY A 382 -18.29 -25.85 -35.03
C GLY A 382 -16.87 -25.32 -34.87
N ARG A 383 -16.66 -24.28 -34.05
CA ARG A 383 -15.30 -23.76 -33.74
C ARG A 383 -14.86 -24.02 -32.30
N GLN A 384 -15.71 -24.59 -31.48
CA GLN A 384 -15.45 -24.88 -30.06
C GLN A 384 -14.28 -25.84 -29.86
N MET A 385 -13.99 -26.72 -30.81
CA MET A 385 -12.91 -27.71 -30.73
C MET A 385 -11.50 -27.10 -30.79
N ILE A 386 -11.37 -25.91 -31.32
CA ILE A 386 -10.10 -25.19 -31.50
C ILE A 386 -9.99 -23.94 -30.60
N ASN A 387 -11.05 -23.64 -29.85
CA ASN A 387 -11.09 -22.49 -28.94
C ASN A 387 -11.12 -22.95 -27.48
N HIS A 388 -10.24 -22.42 -26.67
CA HIS A 388 -10.02 -22.87 -25.30
C HIS A 388 -10.38 -21.81 -24.24
N GLY A 389 -10.82 -20.61 -24.66
CA GLY A 389 -11.32 -19.56 -23.77
C GLY A 389 -10.35 -19.20 -22.63
N PHE A 390 -10.82 -19.25 -21.40
CA PHE A 390 -10.05 -18.90 -20.20
C PHE A 390 -9.19 -20.05 -19.64
N LYS A 391 -8.94 -21.12 -20.38
CA LYS A 391 -8.16 -22.27 -19.90
C LYS A 391 -6.76 -21.87 -19.38
N ALA A 392 -5.99 -21.15 -20.17
CA ALA A 392 -4.64 -20.72 -19.79
C ALA A 392 -4.67 -19.61 -18.73
N VAL A 393 -5.69 -18.75 -18.73
CA VAL A 393 -5.89 -17.73 -17.70
C VAL A 393 -6.09 -18.36 -16.33
N GLN A 394 -6.89 -19.44 -16.23
CA GLN A 394 -7.08 -20.17 -14.99
C GLN A 394 -5.76 -20.78 -14.48
N ILE A 395 -4.92 -21.31 -15.35
CA ILE A 395 -3.59 -21.81 -14.98
C ILE A 395 -2.72 -20.67 -14.43
N GLY A 396 -2.73 -19.50 -15.09
CA GLY A 396 -2.02 -18.31 -14.64
C GLY A 396 -2.50 -17.82 -13.26
N VAL A 397 -3.82 -17.79 -13.04
CA VAL A 397 -4.43 -17.42 -11.75
C VAL A 397 -3.95 -18.34 -10.63
N SER A 398 -3.93 -19.65 -10.86
CA SER A 398 -3.41 -20.60 -9.86
C SER A 398 -1.93 -20.40 -9.59
N ALA A 399 -1.12 -20.05 -10.59
CA ALA A 399 0.31 -19.76 -10.39
C ALA A 399 0.52 -18.50 -9.57
N TRP A 400 -0.18 -17.40 -9.88
CA TRP A 400 -0.09 -16.14 -9.14
C TRP A 400 -0.59 -16.29 -7.70
N THR A 401 -1.66 -17.06 -7.49
CA THR A 401 -2.19 -17.38 -6.16
C THR A 401 -1.18 -18.17 -5.34
N ALA A 402 -0.58 -19.21 -5.93
CA ALA A 402 0.44 -20.03 -5.25
C ALA A 402 1.66 -19.19 -4.84
N GLU A 403 2.10 -18.26 -5.70
CA GLU A 403 3.18 -17.33 -5.38
C GLU A 403 2.77 -16.37 -4.26
N ALA A 404 1.55 -15.80 -4.29
CA ALA A 404 1.04 -14.93 -3.23
C ALA A 404 1.00 -15.66 -1.87
N LEU A 405 0.48 -16.88 -1.83
CA LEU A 405 0.45 -17.70 -0.62
C LEU A 405 1.85 -18.03 -0.08
N LYS A 406 2.82 -18.27 -0.97
CA LYS A 406 4.21 -18.51 -0.58
C LYS A 406 4.83 -17.29 0.13
N GLN A 407 4.41 -16.06 -0.19
CA GLN A 407 4.93 -14.82 0.40
C GLN A 407 4.32 -14.49 1.78
N THR A 408 3.46 -15.32 2.33
CA THR A 408 2.77 -15.04 3.60
C THR A 408 3.61 -15.32 4.86
N MET A 409 4.80 -15.88 4.72
CA MET A 409 5.69 -16.09 5.86
C MET A 409 5.95 -14.75 6.57
N PRO A 410 5.71 -14.63 7.89
CA PRO A 410 5.94 -13.38 8.60
C PRO A 410 7.40 -12.95 8.54
N ALA A 411 7.67 -11.73 8.07
CA ALA A 411 9.04 -11.19 8.04
C ALA A 411 9.54 -10.87 9.45
N SER A 412 8.66 -10.45 10.35
CA SER A 412 8.98 -10.06 11.73
C SER A 412 9.66 -11.17 12.57
N VAL A 413 9.46 -12.44 12.20
CA VAL A 413 10.10 -13.58 12.90
C VAL A 413 11.58 -13.75 12.56
N PHE A 414 12.08 -13.04 11.54
CA PHE A 414 13.47 -13.11 11.07
C PHE A 414 14.36 -12.00 11.65
N SER A 415 14.03 -11.43 12.80
CA SER A 415 14.86 -10.44 13.47
C SER A 415 16.30 -10.92 13.61
N ARG A 416 17.25 -9.99 13.40
CA ARG A 416 18.69 -10.26 13.35
C ARG A 416 19.44 -9.27 14.20
N SER A 417 20.64 -9.67 14.61
CA SER A 417 21.60 -8.78 15.23
C SER A 417 22.53 -8.17 14.17
N THR A 418 22.62 -6.86 14.15
CA THR A 418 23.46 -6.09 13.21
C THR A 418 24.32 -5.08 13.96
N GLU A 419 25.26 -4.47 13.28
CA GLU A 419 26.09 -3.36 13.76
C GLU A 419 26.75 -3.68 15.12
N CYS A 420 27.69 -4.64 15.11
CA CYS A 420 28.44 -5.08 16.30
C CYS A 420 27.54 -5.51 17.48
N HIS A 421 26.35 -6.04 17.20
CA HIS A 421 25.31 -6.41 18.16
C HIS A 421 24.67 -5.22 18.93
N ASN A 422 24.98 -3.99 18.57
CA ASN A 422 24.27 -2.82 19.10
C ASN A 422 22.80 -2.81 18.67
N GLN A 423 22.53 -3.26 17.45
CA GLN A 423 21.19 -3.44 16.90
C GLN A 423 20.80 -4.93 16.94
N ASP A 424 20.68 -5.50 18.15
CA ASP A 424 20.50 -6.94 18.37
C ASP A 424 19.05 -7.42 18.21
N LYS A 425 18.10 -6.49 18.12
CA LYS A 425 16.67 -6.76 17.84
C LYS A 425 16.12 -5.74 16.87
N VAL A 426 15.66 -6.21 15.69
CA VAL A 426 15.18 -5.37 14.58
C VAL A 426 13.77 -5.76 14.16
N SER A 427 13.02 -4.82 13.55
CA SER A 427 11.59 -4.99 13.30
C SER A 427 11.26 -5.79 12.04
N MET A 428 12.09 -5.73 10.99
CA MET A 428 11.85 -6.27 9.66
C MET A 428 10.65 -5.61 8.94
N GLY A 429 10.21 -4.44 9.39
CA GLY A 429 8.97 -3.79 8.92
C GLY A 429 8.97 -3.48 7.43
N THR A 430 10.08 -3.04 6.86
CA THR A 430 10.21 -2.73 5.43
C THR A 430 10.09 -3.98 4.56
N ILE A 431 10.68 -5.10 4.99
CA ILE A 431 10.53 -6.37 4.29
C ILE A 431 9.06 -6.83 4.35
N ALA A 432 8.42 -6.76 5.53
CA ALA A 432 7.00 -7.08 5.67
C ALA A 432 6.11 -6.25 4.73
N ALA A 433 6.38 -4.94 4.61
CA ALA A 433 5.64 -4.03 3.74
C ALA A 433 5.87 -4.31 2.25
N ARG A 434 7.11 -4.60 1.85
CA ARG A 434 7.44 -5.03 0.46
C ARG A 434 6.75 -6.35 0.11
N ASP A 435 6.77 -7.33 1.00
CA ASP A 435 6.06 -8.60 0.82
C ASP A 435 4.55 -8.36 0.64
N ALA A 436 3.95 -7.48 1.46
CA ALA A 436 2.53 -7.15 1.36
C ALA A 436 2.19 -6.51 -0.01
N LEU A 437 3.02 -5.60 -0.50
CA LEU A 437 2.86 -5.02 -1.84
C LEU A 437 3.04 -6.05 -2.96
N ARG A 438 3.96 -7.01 -2.81
CA ARG A 438 4.11 -8.11 -3.77
C ARG A 438 2.88 -9.01 -3.79
N VAL A 439 2.37 -9.40 -2.62
CA VAL A 439 1.13 -10.17 -2.49
C VAL A 439 -0.05 -9.43 -3.13
N LEU A 440 -0.17 -8.13 -2.89
CA LEU A 440 -1.20 -7.29 -3.53
C LEU A 440 -1.08 -7.29 -5.05
N THR A 441 0.13 -7.12 -5.58
CA THR A 441 0.36 -7.16 -7.03
C THR A 441 -0.12 -8.47 -7.65
N LEU A 442 0.20 -9.60 -7.03
CA LEU A 442 -0.26 -10.93 -7.48
C LEU A 442 -1.77 -11.09 -7.34
N SER A 443 -2.35 -10.60 -6.24
CA SER A 443 -3.79 -10.69 -5.99
C SER A 443 -4.61 -9.80 -6.92
N GLU A 444 -4.08 -8.65 -7.34
CA GLU A 444 -4.68 -7.79 -8.36
C GLU A 444 -4.68 -8.45 -9.75
N GLN A 445 -3.61 -9.21 -10.09
CA GLN A 445 -3.57 -10.03 -11.31
C GLN A 445 -4.67 -11.10 -11.28
N VAL A 446 -4.84 -11.79 -10.13
CA VAL A 446 -5.91 -12.75 -9.92
C VAL A 446 -7.28 -12.10 -10.06
N ALA A 447 -7.50 -10.95 -9.42
CA ALA A 447 -8.76 -10.23 -9.47
C ALA A 447 -9.10 -9.75 -10.90
N ALA A 448 -8.12 -9.23 -11.64
CA ALA A 448 -8.31 -8.81 -13.03
C ALA A 448 -8.76 -9.96 -13.93
N ALA A 449 -8.07 -11.10 -13.82
CA ALA A 449 -8.41 -12.29 -14.58
C ALA A 449 -9.79 -12.85 -14.22
N CYS A 450 -10.11 -12.90 -12.91
CA CYS A 450 -11.41 -13.35 -12.42
C CYS A 450 -12.54 -12.41 -12.82
N LEU A 451 -12.32 -11.09 -12.80
CA LEU A 451 -13.31 -10.12 -13.25
C LEU A 451 -13.66 -10.30 -14.73
N LEU A 452 -12.65 -10.40 -15.60
CA LEU A 452 -12.86 -10.59 -17.02
C LEU A 452 -13.63 -11.90 -17.32
N ALA A 453 -13.24 -12.98 -16.66
CA ALA A 453 -13.90 -14.28 -16.79
C ALA A 453 -15.33 -14.28 -16.22
N ALA A 454 -15.54 -13.62 -15.07
CA ALA A 454 -16.86 -13.52 -14.45
C ALA A 454 -17.85 -12.73 -15.31
N VAL A 455 -17.41 -11.63 -15.93
CA VAL A 455 -18.22 -10.85 -16.89
C VAL A 455 -18.62 -11.74 -18.08
N GLN A 456 -17.69 -12.47 -18.68
CA GLN A 456 -18.01 -13.44 -19.74
C GLN A 456 -18.97 -14.53 -19.27
N GLY A 457 -18.77 -15.07 -18.09
CA GLY A 457 -19.64 -16.08 -17.50
C GLY A 457 -21.08 -15.58 -17.31
N VAL A 458 -21.23 -14.34 -16.83
CA VAL A 458 -22.55 -13.68 -16.69
C VAL A 458 -23.26 -13.53 -18.04
N GLU A 459 -22.58 -13.03 -19.06
CA GLU A 459 -23.18 -12.88 -20.41
C GLU A 459 -23.59 -14.23 -21.00
N LEU A 460 -22.74 -15.25 -20.87
CA LEU A 460 -23.08 -16.60 -21.33
C LEU A 460 -24.27 -17.18 -20.57
N ARG A 461 -24.39 -16.87 -19.26
CA ARG A 461 -25.53 -17.28 -18.42
C ARG A 461 -26.82 -16.57 -18.83
N LEU A 462 -26.76 -15.27 -19.08
CA LEU A 462 -27.93 -14.50 -19.53
C LEU A 462 -28.41 -14.94 -20.94
N ALA A 463 -27.49 -15.32 -21.81
CA ALA A 463 -27.81 -15.89 -23.12
C ALA A 463 -28.36 -17.34 -23.05
N ARG A 464 -28.10 -18.06 -21.96
CA ARG A 464 -28.54 -19.44 -21.69
C ARG A 464 -29.15 -19.56 -20.30
N PRO A 465 -30.32 -18.95 -20.07
CA PRO A 465 -30.89 -18.88 -18.72
C PRO A 465 -31.31 -20.26 -18.21
N THR A 466 -31.19 -20.43 -16.92
CA THR A 466 -31.76 -21.54 -16.13
C THR A 466 -32.90 -21.01 -15.26
N PRO A 467 -33.72 -21.87 -14.65
CA PRO A 467 -34.74 -21.41 -13.68
C PRO A 467 -34.19 -20.57 -12.51
N PHE A 468 -32.88 -20.62 -12.28
CA PHE A 468 -32.19 -19.92 -11.20
C PHE A 468 -31.37 -18.72 -11.69
N THR A 469 -31.43 -18.39 -12.98
CA THR A 469 -30.75 -17.22 -13.54
C THR A 469 -31.38 -15.95 -13.02
N ARG A 470 -30.56 -15.07 -12.45
CA ARG A 470 -30.99 -13.80 -11.88
C ARG A 470 -30.75 -12.66 -12.86
N PRO A 471 -31.58 -11.63 -12.85
CA PRO A 471 -31.26 -10.38 -13.51
C PRO A 471 -30.08 -9.71 -12.80
N LEU A 472 -29.34 -8.89 -13.53
CA LEU A 472 -28.30 -8.04 -12.94
C LEU A 472 -28.96 -6.87 -12.19
N GLY A 473 -28.55 -6.65 -10.96
CA GLY A 473 -28.77 -5.38 -10.27
C GLY A 473 -28.07 -4.23 -11.03
N SER A 474 -28.55 -2.99 -10.83
CA SER A 474 -28.03 -1.83 -11.56
C SER A 474 -26.50 -1.65 -11.45
N ALA A 475 -25.94 -1.86 -10.27
CA ALA A 475 -24.51 -1.72 -10.03
C ALA A 475 -23.68 -2.79 -10.77
N LEU A 476 -24.15 -4.05 -10.78
CA LEU A 476 -23.50 -5.12 -11.56
C LEU A 476 -23.65 -4.90 -13.07
N ALA A 477 -24.82 -4.47 -13.53
CA ALA A 477 -25.05 -4.16 -14.93
C ALA A 477 -24.13 -3.04 -15.43
N ALA A 478 -23.98 -1.97 -14.63
CA ALA A 478 -23.05 -0.88 -14.91
C ALA A 478 -21.60 -1.39 -15.00
N MET A 479 -21.15 -2.20 -14.05
CA MET A 479 -19.80 -2.74 -14.07
C MET A 479 -19.54 -3.66 -15.27
N VAL A 480 -20.50 -4.53 -15.63
CA VAL A 480 -20.40 -5.36 -16.84
C VAL A 480 -20.28 -4.49 -18.08
N ALA A 481 -21.13 -3.47 -18.22
CA ALA A 481 -21.09 -2.54 -19.34
C ALA A 481 -19.75 -1.79 -19.43
N GLU A 482 -19.23 -1.34 -18.29
CA GLU A 482 -17.95 -0.60 -18.22
C GLU A 482 -16.78 -1.50 -18.62
N VAL A 483 -16.70 -2.73 -18.11
CA VAL A 483 -15.68 -3.71 -18.52
C VAL A 483 -15.81 -4.00 -20.03
N ARG A 484 -17.03 -4.14 -20.56
CA ARG A 484 -17.26 -4.43 -21.99
C ARG A 484 -17.02 -3.25 -22.92
N ALA A 485 -17.06 -2.03 -22.42
CA ALA A 485 -16.68 -0.86 -23.21
C ALA A 485 -15.20 -0.90 -23.65
N GLU A 486 -14.35 -1.54 -22.86
CA GLU A 486 -12.91 -1.65 -23.16
C GLU A 486 -12.51 -3.06 -23.64
N PHE A 487 -13.16 -4.13 -23.17
CA PHE A 487 -12.73 -5.51 -23.39
C PHE A 487 -13.81 -6.34 -24.08
N ALA A 488 -13.57 -6.70 -25.34
CA ALA A 488 -14.49 -7.49 -26.13
C ALA A 488 -14.69 -8.91 -25.58
N PRO A 489 -15.88 -9.54 -25.78
CA PRO A 489 -16.09 -10.94 -25.47
C PRO A 489 -15.06 -11.87 -26.12
N LEU A 490 -14.68 -12.94 -25.43
CA LEU A 490 -13.77 -13.96 -25.97
C LEU A 490 -14.53 -14.98 -26.80
N LEU A 491 -14.75 -14.66 -28.08
CA LEU A 491 -15.41 -15.53 -29.06
C LEU A 491 -14.43 -16.45 -29.79
N GLU A 492 -13.27 -15.95 -30.14
CA GLU A 492 -12.12 -16.68 -30.67
C GLU A 492 -10.93 -16.47 -29.75
N ASP A 493 -10.09 -17.49 -29.59
CA ASP A 493 -8.90 -17.40 -28.77
C ASP A 493 -7.97 -16.29 -29.26
N ARG A 494 -7.50 -15.46 -28.36
CA ARG A 494 -6.52 -14.38 -28.59
C ARG A 494 -5.62 -14.20 -27.38
N GLY A 495 -4.50 -13.50 -27.53
CA GLY A 495 -3.64 -13.14 -26.41
C GLY A 495 -4.34 -12.14 -25.48
N LEU A 496 -4.56 -12.49 -24.22
CA LEU A 496 -5.25 -11.65 -23.24
C LEU A 496 -4.32 -10.80 -22.39
N GLU A 497 -3.00 -10.93 -22.52
CA GLU A 497 -2.03 -10.17 -21.72
C GLU A 497 -2.25 -8.65 -21.76
N PRO A 498 -2.42 -8.00 -22.92
CA PRO A 498 -2.65 -6.55 -22.98
C PRO A 498 -3.92 -6.13 -22.24
N GLU A 499 -5.01 -6.91 -22.36
CA GLU A 499 -6.28 -6.66 -21.67
C GLU A 499 -6.13 -6.81 -20.15
N LEU A 500 -5.45 -7.87 -19.70
CA LEU A 500 -5.18 -8.08 -18.27
C LEU A 500 -4.32 -6.97 -17.67
N ARG A 501 -3.29 -6.50 -18.39
CA ARG A 501 -2.46 -5.35 -17.94
C ARG A 501 -3.29 -4.06 -17.85
N ALA A 502 -4.14 -3.79 -18.84
CA ALA A 502 -5.01 -2.63 -18.80
C ALA A 502 -6.00 -2.71 -17.63
N LEU A 503 -6.59 -3.88 -17.40
CA LEU A 503 -7.52 -4.10 -16.30
C LEU A 503 -6.84 -3.96 -14.91
N ILE A 504 -5.60 -4.46 -14.75
CA ILE A 504 -4.80 -4.26 -13.55
C ILE A 504 -4.54 -2.76 -13.32
N ALA A 505 -4.22 -2.01 -14.37
CA ALA A 505 -4.04 -0.56 -14.27
C ALA A 505 -5.33 0.15 -13.79
N ARG A 506 -6.51 -0.26 -14.30
CA ARG A 506 -7.82 0.24 -13.83
C ARG A 506 -8.07 -0.09 -12.35
N ILE A 507 -7.73 -1.31 -11.92
CA ILE A 507 -7.85 -1.74 -10.52
C ILE A 507 -6.95 -0.86 -9.62
N ARG A 508 -5.69 -0.66 -9.99
CA ARG A 508 -4.75 0.19 -9.24
C ARG A 508 -5.20 1.64 -9.16
N GLN A 509 -5.83 2.15 -10.22
CA GLN A 509 -6.43 3.48 -10.25
C GLN A 509 -7.76 3.58 -9.50
N ARG A 510 -8.26 2.47 -8.92
CA ARG A 510 -9.56 2.40 -8.24
C ARG A 510 -10.71 2.88 -9.15
N HIS A 511 -10.64 2.54 -10.41
CA HIS A 511 -11.50 3.06 -11.47
C HIS A 511 -12.98 2.65 -11.30
N TYR A 512 -13.24 1.39 -10.92
CA TYR A 512 -14.61 0.89 -10.82
C TYR A 512 -15.29 1.41 -9.54
N PRO A 513 -16.54 1.94 -9.64
CA PRO A 513 -17.30 2.30 -8.45
C PRO A 513 -17.72 1.03 -7.70
N LEU A 514 -17.29 0.93 -6.46
CA LEU A 514 -17.60 -0.18 -5.56
C LEU A 514 -18.46 0.30 -4.38
N TYR A 515 -18.72 -0.59 -3.44
CA TYR A 515 -19.51 -0.30 -2.25
C TYR A 515 -18.95 0.88 -1.43
N GLN A 516 -19.83 1.64 -0.79
CA GLN A 516 -19.46 2.71 0.13
C GLN A 516 -19.67 2.28 1.59
N ASP A 517 -19.00 2.96 2.53
CA ASP A 517 -18.90 2.54 3.95
C ASP A 517 -20.19 2.60 4.79
N SER A 518 -21.33 3.01 4.23
CA SER A 518 -22.57 3.14 4.99
C SER A 518 -23.13 1.82 5.56
N SER A 519 -22.44 0.69 5.37
CA SER A 519 -22.85 -0.67 5.80
C SER A 519 -21.76 -1.52 6.46
N LEU A 520 -20.57 -0.97 6.72
CA LEU A 520 -19.52 -1.63 7.51
C LEU A 520 -19.45 -1.09 8.93
#